data_9c2a25efbc0291aa71f4d9c1c2120c9c
#
_entry.id   9c2a25efbc0291aa71f4d9c1c2120c9c
#
_cell.length_a   1.000
_cell.length_b   1.000
_cell.length_c   1.000
_cell.angle_alpha   90.00
_cell.angle_beta   90.00
_cell.angle_gamma   90.00
#
_symmetry.space_group_name_H-M   'P 1'
#
loop_
_entity.id
_entity.type
_entity.pdbx_description
1 polymer ?
#
loop_
_entity_poly.entity_id
_entity_poly.type
_entity_poly.pdbx_seq_one_letter_code
_entity_poly.pdbx_strand_id
1 'polypeptide(L)'
;MPRVLKRIESVVPRKASGYGGKARGLAALSRAGFPVPAAYAMPGWVGDSFFSSVLEIEDRPRALLRAPHVPDDRLQAVAERVREATLPQDVVRAVTDALLAMRNEGATSFAVRSSATHEDQEGASAAGMHSTLLNLTRDDEVLDAIRVCWSSLFRPRVLSYLRALGEEVPVSVGVVIQAMVPAETSGVLFTANPLTGDAGEVVINAAYGLGSSVVDGRVTPDTYRVDKATGQLRDRIIGDKAQQTILDRSGGVREVAVPLADRQAQALSEQRLLQLTELAKRVERHFGNARDVEWAFAEHELYVLQARPVVVPSARSRRGPKRDRPVDRRKIVWSNANVGEALPGVATPLTWSVLSQFSDLGFRRAFGAMGCSVPRDAELVGDFRGRIFINLTEFSAIMSQIPWIHPSTLVRLGGGQYASELDEVVAERSSTGFFLRLPQTVSRYARENFRLQARLEEFERYFADERTRINGIDPRLLEPSGLDRMLGDVEHLLDETGSIMLTAYANLLSAVLGLMGLL
;
A
#
# COMPACT_ATOMS: atom_id res chain seq x y z
N MET A 1 -1.33 -35.55 20.55
CA MET A 1 -0.62 -34.64 19.62
C MET A 1 -1.40 -33.35 19.49
N PRO A 2 -0.78 -32.19 19.38
CA PRO A 2 -1.50 -30.96 19.11
C PRO A 2 -2.21 -31.05 17.74
N ARG A 3 -3.44 -30.54 17.66
CA ARG A 3 -4.22 -30.60 16.40
C ARG A 3 -3.56 -29.74 15.33
N VAL A 4 -3.28 -30.32 14.16
CA VAL A 4 -2.69 -29.66 12.98
C VAL A 4 -3.55 -28.46 12.51
N LEU A 5 -4.87 -28.56 12.60
CA LEU A 5 -5.82 -27.56 12.16
C LEU A 5 -6.90 -27.36 13.22
N LYS A 6 -7.32 -26.14 13.48
CA LYS A 6 -8.39 -25.80 14.42
C LYS A 6 -9.40 -24.85 13.78
N ARG A 7 -10.68 -25.08 14.10
CA ARG A 7 -11.74 -24.13 13.76
C ARG A 7 -11.47 -22.80 14.46
N ILE A 8 -11.73 -21.70 13.79
CA ILE A 8 -11.29 -20.37 14.21
C ILE A 8 -11.83 -19.98 15.59
N GLU A 9 -13.06 -20.34 15.91
CA GLU A 9 -13.71 -20.08 17.21
C GLU A 9 -13.02 -20.80 18.37
N SER A 10 -12.36 -21.93 18.06
CA SER A 10 -11.61 -22.73 19.05
C SER A 10 -10.19 -22.21 19.31
N VAL A 11 -9.73 -21.26 18.50
CA VAL A 11 -8.42 -20.62 18.68
C VAL A 11 -8.54 -19.56 19.78
N VAL A 12 -7.77 -19.74 20.88
CA VAL A 12 -7.78 -18.78 22.00
C VAL A 12 -6.81 -17.64 21.68
N PRO A 13 -7.24 -16.38 21.52
CA PRO A 13 -6.40 -15.28 21.04
C PRO A 13 -5.12 -15.05 21.86
N ARG A 14 -5.18 -15.17 23.21
CA ARG A 14 -4.01 -15.02 24.09
C ARG A 14 -2.96 -16.14 23.93
N LYS A 15 -3.35 -17.31 23.39
CA LYS A 15 -2.47 -18.46 23.11
C LYS A 15 -2.23 -18.64 21.60
N ALA A 16 -2.68 -17.70 20.79
CA ALA A 16 -2.69 -17.81 19.33
C ALA A 16 -1.40 -17.25 18.67
N SER A 17 -0.36 -16.94 19.45
CA SER A 17 0.90 -16.42 18.89
C SER A 17 1.47 -17.32 17.79
N GLY A 18 1.31 -18.62 17.90
CA GLY A 18 1.75 -19.59 16.89
C GLY A 18 0.87 -19.69 15.64
N TYR A 19 -0.31 -19.04 15.60
CA TYR A 19 -1.22 -19.07 14.43
C TYR A 19 -1.06 -17.85 13.50
N GLY A 20 -0.32 -16.82 13.92
CA GLY A 20 -0.13 -15.58 13.19
C GLY A 20 -1.25 -14.55 13.39
N GLY A 21 -1.03 -13.35 12.84
CA GLY A 21 -1.88 -12.18 13.06
C GLY A 21 -3.29 -12.34 12.51
N LYS A 22 -3.44 -12.74 11.25
CA LYS A 22 -4.76 -12.93 10.63
C LYS A 22 -5.64 -13.93 11.39
N ALA A 23 -5.07 -15.09 11.74
CA ALA A 23 -5.80 -16.10 12.50
C ALA A 23 -6.21 -15.59 13.88
N ARG A 24 -5.33 -14.84 14.56
CA ARG A 24 -5.61 -14.25 15.87
C ARG A 24 -6.71 -13.21 15.80
N GLY A 25 -6.67 -12.32 14.79
CA GLY A 25 -7.70 -11.31 14.56
C GLY A 25 -9.07 -11.92 14.26
N LEU A 26 -9.12 -12.91 13.35
CA LEU A 26 -10.35 -13.63 13.04
C LEU A 26 -10.93 -14.38 14.25
N ALA A 27 -10.05 -15.05 15.03
CA ALA A 27 -10.48 -15.74 16.25
C ALA A 27 -11.08 -14.78 17.30
N ALA A 28 -10.50 -13.60 17.46
CA ALA A 28 -11.02 -12.57 18.36
C ALA A 28 -12.39 -12.07 17.90
N LEU A 29 -12.54 -11.78 16.60
CA LEU A 29 -13.82 -11.36 16.01
C LEU A 29 -14.90 -12.43 16.15
N SER A 30 -14.62 -13.66 15.74
CA SER A 30 -15.57 -14.77 15.79
C SER A 30 -16.07 -15.05 17.21
N ARG A 31 -15.15 -15.08 18.20
CA ARG A 31 -15.50 -15.27 19.62
C ARG A 31 -16.30 -14.12 20.21
N ALA A 32 -16.20 -12.93 19.66
CA ALA A 32 -16.98 -11.76 20.04
C ALA A 32 -18.35 -11.68 19.32
N GLY A 33 -18.70 -12.69 18.52
CA GLY A 33 -19.99 -12.77 17.82
C GLY A 33 -20.09 -11.84 16.62
N PHE A 34 -18.97 -11.47 16.00
CA PHE A 34 -18.99 -10.80 14.71
C PHE A 34 -19.24 -11.81 13.58
N PRO A 35 -19.87 -11.40 12.47
CA PRO A 35 -20.21 -12.27 11.35
C PRO A 35 -18.95 -12.59 10.50
N VAL A 36 -18.14 -13.50 11.00
CA VAL A 36 -16.94 -14.00 10.33
C VAL A 36 -17.31 -15.24 9.53
N PRO A 37 -16.95 -15.36 8.24
CA PRO A 37 -17.14 -16.59 7.48
C PRO A 37 -16.46 -17.78 8.14
N ALA A 38 -17.02 -18.98 7.97
CA ALA A 38 -16.44 -20.21 8.52
C ALA A 38 -14.95 -20.32 8.15
N ALA A 39 -14.11 -20.61 9.13
CA ALA A 39 -12.67 -20.65 8.92
C ALA A 39 -11.96 -21.64 9.84
N TYR A 40 -10.82 -22.12 9.36
CA TYR A 40 -9.87 -22.94 10.12
C TYR A 40 -8.49 -22.30 10.09
N ALA A 41 -7.74 -22.46 11.17
CA ALA A 41 -6.38 -21.97 11.29
C ALA A 41 -5.39 -23.10 11.54
N MET A 42 -4.32 -23.10 10.79
CA MET A 42 -3.15 -23.97 10.93
C MET A 42 -2.04 -23.18 11.63
N PRO A 43 -1.47 -23.66 12.73
CA PRO A 43 -0.39 -22.97 13.42
C PRO A 43 0.94 -23.09 12.65
N GLY A 44 1.81 -22.11 12.81
CA GLY A 44 3.08 -22.01 12.09
C GLY A 44 4.03 -23.19 12.34
N TRP A 45 3.97 -23.84 13.52
CA TRP A 45 4.80 -25.00 13.82
C TRP A 45 4.57 -26.16 12.84
N VAL A 46 3.40 -26.25 12.19
CA VAL A 46 3.13 -27.26 11.15
C VAL A 46 4.00 -26.99 9.93
N GLY A 47 4.09 -25.74 9.49
CA GLY A 47 5.01 -25.31 8.44
C GLY A 47 6.47 -25.54 8.82
N ASP A 48 6.85 -25.20 10.06
CA ASP A 48 8.23 -25.43 10.56
C ASP A 48 8.59 -26.92 10.55
N SER A 49 7.65 -27.80 10.93
CA SER A 49 7.83 -29.26 10.87
C SER A 49 7.97 -29.73 9.42
N PHE A 50 7.15 -29.20 8.51
CA PHE A 50 7.23 -29.50 7.09
C PHE A 50 8.58 -29.06 6.49
N PHE A 51 9.04 -27.82 6.76
CA PHE A 51 10.36 -27.36 6.32
C PHE A 51 11.48 -28.25 6.85
N SER A 52 11.35 -28.72 8.09
CA SER A 52 12.36 -29.62 8.68
C SER A 52 12.43 -30.99 8.01
N SER A 53 11.37 -31.43 7.33
CA SER A 53 11.31 -32.70 6.61
C SER A 53 11.75 -32.61 5.14
N VAL A 54 11.68 -31.42 4.52
CA VAL A 54 11.92 -31.24 3.07
C VAL A 54 13.13 -30.37 2.74
N LEU A 55 13.65 -29.59 3.71
CA LEU A 55 14.77 -28.69 3.52
C LEU A 55 15.99 -29.09 4.33
N GLU A 56 17.15 -28.95 3.73
CA GLU A 56 18.42 -29.01 4.43
C GLU A 56 18.51 -27.93 5.51
N ILE A 57 19.36 -28.13 6.51
CA ILE A 57 19.46 -27.23 7.67
C ILE A 57 19.76 -25.79 7.23
N GLU A 58 20.64 -25.63 6.24
CA GLU A 58 21.09 -24.34 5.71
C GLU A 58 20.00 -23.59 4.93
N ASP A 59 18.99 -24.32 4.44
CA ASP A 59 17.87 -23.77 3.65
C ASP A 59 16.64 -23.50 4.50
N ARG A 60 16.68 -23.82 5.80
CA ARG A 60 15.57 -23.52 6.72
C ARG A 60 15.47 -22.02 7.00
N PRO A 61 14.27 -21.49 7.25
CA PRO A 61 14.05 -20.06 7.38
C PRO A 61 14.99 -19.34 8.36
N ARG A 62 15.24 -19.95 9.53
CA ARG A 62 16.16 -19.37 10.53
C ARG A 62 17.63 -19.35 10.09
N ALA A 63 18.07 -20.35 9.35
CA ALA A 63 19.43 -20.39 8.82
C ALA A 63 19.61 -19.34 7.72
N LEU A 64 18.65 -19.23 6.82
CA LEU A 64 18.66 -18.22 5.77
C LEU A 64 18.62 -16.79 6.32
N LEU A 65 17.90 -16.54 7.43
CA LEU A 65 17.89 -15.23 8.07
C LEU A 65 19.25 -14.83 8.67
N ARG A 66 19.97 -15.78 9.24
CA ARG A 66 21.30 -15.57 9.85
C ARG A 66 22.43 -15.46 8.82
N ALA A 67 22.22 -15.98 7.62
CA ALA A 67 23.22 -15.88 6.56
C ALA A 67 23.40 -14.41 6.13
N PRO A 68 24.64 -13.90 6.01
CA PRO A 68 24.88 -12.49 5.68
C PRO A 68 24.34 -12.12 4.30
N HIS A 69 24.37 -13.06 3.37
CA HIS A 69 23.82 -12.92 2.02
C HIS A 69 23.27 -14.27 1.57
N VAL A 70 22.10 -14.25 0.94
CA VAL A 70 21.50 -15.42 0.27
C VAL A 70 21.14 -14.98 -1.15
N PRO A 71 21.71 -15.61 -2.18
CA PRO A 71 21.38 -15.33 -3.56
C PRO A 71 19.90 -15.58 -3.88
N ASP A 72 19.31 -14.79 -4.76
CA ASP A 72 17.89 -14.88 -5.11
C ASP A 72 17.53 -16.20 -5.80
N ASP A 73 18.44 -16.74 -6.63
CA ASP A 73 18.29 -18.06 -7.27
C ASP A 73 18.21 -19.20 -6.24
N ARG A 74 19.01 -19.13 -5.18
CA ARG A 74 18.90 -20.09 -4.06
C ARG A 74 17.55 -19.99 -3.36
N LEU A 75 17.07 -18.77 -3.08
CA LEU A 75 15.76 -18.55 -2.48
C LEU A 75 14.63 -19.10 -3.36
N GLN A 76 14.74 -18.89 -4.66
CA GLN A 76 13.79 -19.43 -5.63
C GLN A 76 13.80 -20.98 -5.63
N ALA A 77 14.98 -21.59 -5.66
CA ALA A 77 15.11 -23.07 -5.61
C ALA A 77 14.52 -23.65 -4.34
N VAL A 78 14.72 -23.00 -3.17
CA VAL A 78 14.11 -23.41 -1.91
C VAL A 78 12.59 -23.29 -1.96
N ALA A 79 12.06 -22.18 -2.48
CA ALA A 79 10.63 -21.96 -2.64
C ALA A 79 9.98 -23.01 -3.57
N GLU A 80 10.63 -23.38 -4.66
CA GLU A 80 10.19 -24.43 -5.59
C GLU A 80 10.17 -25.80 -4.90
N ARG A 81 11.23 -26.17 -4.18
CA ARG A 81 11.29 -27.41 -3.40
C ARG A 81 10.13 -27.51 -2.41
N VAL A 82 9.78 -26.42 -1.72
CA VAL A 82 8.63 -26.36 -0.80
C VAL A 82 7.30 -26.56 -1.55
N ARG A 83 7.16 -26.00 -2.76
CA ARG A 83 5.94 -26.13 -3.57
C ARG A 83 5.73 -27.54 -4.11
N GLU A 84 6.81 -28.22 -4.49
CA GLU A 84 6.76 -29.55 -5.11
C GLU A 84 6.69 -30.68 -4.08
N ALA A 85 7.06 -30.41 -2.84
CA ALA A 85 7.11 -31.43 -1.81
C ALA A 85 5.71 -31.95 -1.44
N THR A 86 5.66 -33.25 -1.15
CA THR A 86 4.42 -33.92 -0.71
C THR A 86 4.07 -33.50 0.72
N LEU A 87 2.83 -33.08 0.94
CA LEU A 87 2.33 -32.75 2.27
C LEU A 87 2.20 -33.99 3.15
N PRO A 88 2.47 -33.88 4.48
CA PRO A 88 2.24 -34.94 5.43
C PRO A 88 0.78 -35.41 5.43
N GLN A 89 0.55 -36.72 5.55
CA GLN A 89 -0.81 -37.29 5.47
C GLN A 89 -1.77 -36.77 6.55
N ASP A 90 -1.26 -36.45 7.73
CA ASP A 90 -2.06 -35.87 8.81
C ASP A 90 -2.52 -34.43 8.47
N VAL A 91 -1.70 -33.65 7.76
CA VAL A 91 -2.07 -32.35 7.21
C VAL A 91 -3.15 -32.50 6.15
N VAL A 92 -2.95 -33.40 5.17
CA VAL A 92 -3.93 -33.66 4.09
C VAL A 92 -5.28 -34.04 4.69
N ARG A 93 -5.30 -35.02 5.60
CA ARG A 93 -6.53 -35.49 6.26
C ARG A 93 -7.22 -34.36 7.03
N ALA A 94 -6.46 -33.61 7.85
CA ALA A 94 -7.04 -32.51 8.64
C ALA A 94 -7.65 -31.40 7.76
N VAL A 95 -7.02 -31.11 6.61
CA VAL A 95 -7.53 -30.12 5.65
C VAL A 95 -8.80 -30.64 4.97
N THR A 96 -8.79 -31.87 4.44
CA THR A 96 -9.96 -32.47 3.78
C THR A 96 -11.17 -32.55 4.75
N ASP A 97 -10.96 -32.96 6.00
CA ASP A 97 -12.01 -32.99 7.02
C ASP A 97 -12.59 -31.59 7.29
N ALA A 98 -11.75 -30.56 7.34
CA ALA A 98 -12.17 -29.18 7.52
C ALA A 98 -12.96 -28.62 6.33
N LEU A 99 -12.51 -28.92 5.11
CA LEU A 99 -13.21 -28.51 3.88
C LEU A 99 -14.59 -29.17 3.79
N LEU A 100 -14.68 -30.46 4.11
CA LEU A 100 -15.95 -31.19 4.17
C LEU A 100 -16.90 -30.56 5.21
N ALA A 101 -16.39 -30.23 6.39
CA ALA A 101 -17.20 -29.58 7.43
C ALA A 101 -17.74 -28.23 6.96
N MET A 102 -16.90 -27.38 6.33
CA MET A 102 -17.33 -26.08 5.81
C MET A 102 -18.30 -26.21 4.64
N ARG A 103 -18.15 -27.22 3.75
CA ARG A 103 -19.11 -27.51 2.67
C ARG A 103 -20.48 -27.92 3.24
N ASN A 104 -20.50 -28.69 4.31
CA ASN A 104 -21.73 -29.06 5.00
C ASN A 104 -22.43 -27.85 5.64
N GLU A 105 -21.69 -26.75 5.88
CA GLU A 105 -22.21 -25.46 6.33
C GLU A 105 -22.54 -24.49 5.17
N GLY A 106 -22.45 -24.95 3.91
CA GLY A 106 -22.82 -24.18 2.73
C GLY A 106 -21.66 -23.50 1.99
N ALA A 107 -20.41 -23.69 2.40
CA ALA A 107 -19.28 -23.13 1.66
C ALA A 107 -19.11 -23.82 0.30
N THR A 108 -19.03 -23.03 -0.77
CA THR A 108 -18.85 -23.51 -2.15
C THR A 108 -17.40 -23.40 -2.62
N SER A 109 -16.63 -22.51 -2.05
CA SER A 109 -15.20 -22.33 -2.35
C SER A 109 -14.48 -21.69 -1.16
N PHE A 110 -13.15 -21.62 -1.24
CA PHE A 110 -12.28 -21.27 -0.13
C PHE A 110 -11.25 -20.23 -0.51
N ALA A 111 -10.86 -19.42 0.46
CA ALA A 111 -9.66 -18.59 0.45
C ALA A 111 -8.59 -19.21 1.34
N VAL A 112 -7.35 -19.28 0.87
CA VAL A 112 -6.19 -19.70 1.65
C VAL A 112 -5.24 -18.52 1.81
N ARG A 113 -4.97 -18.17 3.06
CA ARG A 113 -4.25 -16.94 3.42
C ARG A 113 -3.08 -17.27 4.34
N SER A 114 -1.88 -16.80 4.01
CA SER A 114 -0.75 -16.85 4.94
C SER A 114 -1.00 -15.95 6.15
N SER A 115 -0.64 -16.43 7.34
CA SER A 115 -0.81 -15.74 8.63
C SER A 115 0.51 -15.79 9.39
N ALA A 116 1.32 -14.75 9.21
CA ALA A 116 2.65 -14.70 9.83
C ALA A 116 2.57 -14.24 11.29
N THR A 117 3.51 -14.74 12.10
CA THR A 117 3.54 -14.44 13.54
C THR A 117 3.93 -12.99 13.86
N HIS A 118 4.54 -12.30 12.91
CA HIS A 118 5.02 -10.91 13.02
C HIS A 118 4.11 -9.88 12.32
N GLU A 119 2.99 -10.32 11.72
CA GLU A 119 2.17 -9.48 10.83
C GLU A 119 1.47 -8.29 11.53
N ASP A 120 1.16 -8.42 12.82
CA ASP A 120 0.42 -7.41 13.60
C ASP A 120 1.26 -6.76 14.70
N GLN A 121 2.59 -6.70 14.57
CA GLN A 121 3.40 -5.96 15.53
C GLN A 121 3.24 -4.46 15.31
N GLU A 122 3.10 -3.70 16.41
CA GLU A 122 2.98 -2.25 16.37
C GLU A 122 4.17 -1.62 15.64
N GLY A 123 3.89 -0.83 14.61
CA GLY A 123 4.90 -0.13 13.81
C GLY A 123 5.45 -0.90 12.61
N ALA A 124 5.02 -2.14 12.35
CA ALA A 124 5.47 -2.92 11.21
C ALA A 124 4.34 -3.17 10.20
N SER A 125 4.37 -2.51 9.05
CA SER A 125 3.43 -2.79 7.96
C SER A 125 3.96 -3.91 7.08
N ALA A 126 3.33 -5.09 7.18
CA ALA A 126 3.62 -6.25 6.32
C ALA A 126 2.70 -6.31 5.09
N ALA A 127 2.13 -5.17 4.67
CA ALA A 127 1.22 -5.10 3.52
C ALA A 127 1.91 -5.61 2.24
N GLY A 128 1.23 -6.45 1.46
CA GLY A 128 1.73 -6.99 0.20
C GLY A 128 2.81 -8.08 0.29
N MET A 129 3.21 -8.51 1.50
CA MET A 129 4.21 -9.57 1.67
C MET A 129 3.61 -10.97 1.78
N HIS A 130 2.31 -11.07 1.99
CA HIS A 130 1.61 -12.32 2.27
C HIS A 130 0.81 -12.80 1.06
N SER A 131 0.80 -14.13 0.88
CA SER A 131 0.04 -14.77 -0.19
C SER A 131 -1.41 -14.99 0.23
N THR A 132 -2.32 -14.66 -0.67
CA THR A 132 -3.75 -14.99 -0.57
C THR A 132 -4.20 -15.60 -1.90
N LEU A 133 -4.76 -16.78 -1.85
CA LEU A 133 -5.35 -17.45 -3.00
C LEU A 133 -6.86 -17.54 -2.76
N LEU A 134 -7.63 -17.15 -3.75
CA LEU A 134 -9.08 -16.96 -3.64
C LEU A 134 -9.82 -17.93 -4.54
N ASN A 135 -11.03 -18.29 -4.13
CA ASN A 135 -11.98 -19.10 -4.89
C ASN A 135 -11.44 -20.46 -5.30
N LEU A 136 -10.85 -21.18 -4.35
CA LEU A 136 -10.41 -22.55 -4.53
C LEU A 136 -11.59 -23.48 -4.32
N THR A 137 -11.91 -24.30 -5.33
CA THR A 137 -13.13 -25.13 -5.35
C THR A 137 -12.83 -26.59 -5.02
N ARG A 138 -11.59 -27.04 -5.29
CA ARG A 138 -11.15 -28.41 -5.11
C ARG A 138 -10.17 -28.54 -3.94
N ASP A 139 -10.13 -29.73 -3.34
CA ASP A 139 -9.24 -30.01 -2.19
C ASP A 139 -7.76 -29.92 -2.57
N ASP A 140 -7.40 -30.42 -3.76
CA ASP A 140 -6.03 -30.36 -4.28
C ASP A 140 -5.56 -28.89 -4.45
N GLU A 141 -6.41 -28.00 -4.93
CA GLU A 141 -6.11 -26.57 -5.05
C GLU A 141 -5.84 -25.93 -3.66
N VAL A 142 -6.62 -26.32 -2.64
CA VAL A 142 -6.41 -25.81 -1.27
C VAL A 142 -5.08 -26.33 -0.70
N LEU A 143 -4.74 -27.60 -0.93
CA LEU A 143 -3.47 -28.18 -0.51
C LEU A 143 -2.28 -27.52 -1.22
N ASP A 144 -2.40 -27.23 -2.51
CA ASP A 144 -1.40 -26.49 -3.27
C ASP A 144 -1.24 -25.06 -2.75
N ALA A 145 -2.36 -24.39 -2.46
CA ALA A 145 -2.36 -23.04 -1.89
C ALA A 145 -1.65 -22.95 -0.53
N ILE A 146 -1.73 -24.00 0.30
CA ILE A 146 -0.97 -24.09 1.56
C ILE A 146 0.53 -24.10 1.26
N ARG A 147 0.99 -24.90 0.28
CA ARG A 147 2.40 -24.90 -0.16
C ARG A 147 2.84 -23.54 -0.70
N VAL A 148 1.99 -22.87 -1.47
CA VAL A 148 2.24 -21.51 -1.97
C VAL A 148 2.35 -20.50 -0.82
N CYS A 149 1.48 -20.58 0.20
CA CYS A 149 1.58 -19.74 1.39
C CYS A 149 2.90 -19.95 2.13
N TRP A 150 3.33 -21.19 2.33
CA TRP A 150 4.59 -21.51 2.98
C TRP A 150 5.81 -21.11 2.15
N SER A 151 5.80 -21.36 0.84
CA SER A 151 6.89 -20.96 -0.06
C SER A 151 7.08 -19.45 -0.13
N SER A 152 6.03 -18.66 0.15
CA SER A 152 6.10 -17.20 0.13
C SER A 152 7.07 -16.61 1.17
N LEU A 153 7.41 -17.38 2.21
CA LEU A 153 8.40 -16.98 3.21
C LEU A 153 9.81 -16.81 2.61
N PHE A 154 10.11 -17.55 1.53
CA PHE A 154 11.41 -17.53 0.87
C PHE A 154 11.53 -16.46 -0.22
N ARG A 155 10.56 -15.55 -0.34
CA ARG A 155 10.68 -14.40 -1.25
C ARG A 155 11.76 -13.44 -0.74
N PRO A 156 12.65 -12.91 -1.60
CA PRO A 156 13.73 -12.00 -1.19
C PRO A 156 13.23 -10.82 -0.35
N ARG A 157 12.10 -10.22 -0.74
CA ARG A 157 11.48 -9.11 -0.01
C ARG A 157 11.04 -9.48 1.41
N VAL A 158 10.48 -10.67 1.60
CA VAL A 158 10.04 -11.16 2.92
C VAL A 158 11.24 -11.40 3.82
N LEU A 159 12.28 -12.05 3.28
CA LEU A 159 13.51 -12.32 4.03
C LEU A 159 14.23 -11.03 4.46
N SER A 160 14.32 -10.05 3.55
CA SER A 160 14.90 -8.74 3.85
C SER A 160 14.14 -8.00 4.94
N TYR A 161 12.81 -8.05 4.91
CA TYR A 161 11.96 -7.46 5.93
C TYR A 161 12.15 -8.14 7.30
N LEU A 162 12.17 -9.48 7.34
CA LEU A 162 12.37 -10.23 8.57
C LEU A 162 13.75 -9.94 9.20
N ARG A 163 14.79 -9.80 8.38
CA ARG A 163 16.12 -9.37 8.83
C ARG A 163 16.10 -7.98 9.46
N ALA A 164 15.34 -7.04 8.86
CA ALA A 164 15.21 -5.68 9.39
C ALA A 164 14.49 -5.62 10.75
N LEU A 165 13.63 -6.61 11.05
CA LEU A 165 12.95 -6.74 12.34
C LEU A 165 13.84 -7.31 13.46
N GLY A 166 14.98 -7.94 13.12
CA GLY A 166 15.95 -8.49 14.05
C GLY A 166 15.88 -10.00 14.25
N GLU A 167 16.92 -10.58 14.85
CA GLU A 167 17.12 -12.04 14.96
C GLU A 167 16.14 -12.78 15.90
N GLU A 168 15.50 -12.07 16.82
CA GLU A 168 14.59 -12.65 17.82
C GLU A 168 13.15 -12.82 17.33
N VAL A 169 12.84 -12.36 16.10
CA VAL A 169 11.48 -12.45 15.57
C VAL A 169 11.13 -13.91 15.23
N PRO A 170 10.00 -14.44 15.74
CA PRO A 170 9.53 -15.76 15.35
C PRO A 170 9.22 -15.83 13.85
N VAL A 171 9.88 -16.73 13.14
CA VAL A 171 9.76 -16.87 11.68
C VAL A 171 8.87 -18.07 11.36
N SER A 172 7.64 -18.03 11.83
CA SER A 172 6.67 -19.08 11.54
C SER A 172 5.49 -18.52 10.77
N VAL A 173 5.04 -19.24 9.76
CA VAL A 173 3.88 -18.86 8.95
C VAL A 173 2.76 -19.87 9.15
N GLY A 174 1.72 -19.45 9.85
CA GLY A 174 0.45 -20.15 9.90
C GLY A 174 -0.34 -19.96 8.61
N VAL A 175 -1.41 -20.71 8.46
CA VAL A 175 -2.33 -20.62 7.33
C VAL A 175 -3.76 -20.52 7.84
N VAL A 176 -4.56 -19.65 7.22
CA VAL A 176 -6.01 -19.57 7.41
C VAL A 176 -6.68 -20.11 6.15
N ILE A 177 -7.59 -21.07 6.31
CA ILE A 177 -8.52 -21.54 5.29
C ILE A 177 -9.89 -20.98 5.66
N GLN A 178 -10.48 -20.16 4.79
CA GLN A 178 -11.72 -19.43 5.07
C GLN A 178 -12.71 -19.67 3.94
N ALA A 179 -13.99 -19.85 4.27
CA ALA A 179 -15.06 -19.91 3.28
C ALA A 179 -15.13 -18.59 2.51
N MET A 180 -15.23 -18.67 1.18
CA MET A 180 -15.39 -17.49 0.34
C MET A 180 -16.78 -16.88 0.52
N VAL A 181 -16.82 -15.56 0.50
CA VAL A 181 -18.06 -14.78 0.44
C VAL A 181 -18.23 -14.30 -1.00
N PRO A 182 -19.34 -14.64 -1.68
CA PRO A 182 -19.62 -14.16 -3.04
C PRO A 182 -20.06 -12.68 -2.99
N ALA A 183 -19.12 -11.80 -2.68
CA ALA A 183 -19.39 -10.41 -2.41
C ALA A 183 -20.00 -9.66 -3.60
N GLU A 184 -21.12 -8.97 -3.36
CA GLU A 184 -21.73 -7.99 -4.26
C GLU A 184 -21.01 -6.65 -4.17
N THR A 185 -20.72 -6.23 -2.93
CA THR A 185 -19.94 -5.05 -2.58
C THR A 185 -19.02 -5.38 -1.42
N SER A 186 -17.85 -4.81 -1.43
CA SER A 186 -16.85 -5.03 -0.40
C SER A 186 -15.90 -3.84 -0.29
N GLY A 187 -15.07 -3.86 0.71
CA GLY A 187 -14.11 -2.80 0.90
C GLY A 187 -13.38 -2.85 2.23
N VAL A 188 -12.89 -1.69 2.61
CA VAL A 188 -12.16 -1.47 3.85
C VAL A 188 -12.84 -0.34 4.63
N LEU A 189 -12.95 -0.49 5.94
CA LEU A 189 -13.35 0.61 6.81
C LEU A 189 -12.27 0.85 7.88
N PHE A 190 -12.06 2.12 8.20
CA PHE A 190 -11.21 2.56 9.30
C PHE A 190 -12.09 3.09 10.42
N THR A 191 -11.92 2.55 11.63
CA THR A 191 -12.71 3.00 12.78
C THR A 191 -12.31 4.36 13.32
N ALA A 192 -11.20 4.92 12.87
CA ALA A 192 -10.79 6.31 13.03
C ALA A 192 -10.18 6.78 11.70
N ASN A 193 -10.24 8.06 11.40
CA ASN A 193 -9.67 8.58 10.15
C ASN A 193 -8.14 8.39 10.14
N PRO A 194 -7.58 7.55 9.25
CA PRO A 194 -6.15 7.24 9.24
C PRO A 194 -5.29 8.44 8.78
N LEU A 195 -5.89 9.40 8.07
CA LEU A 195 -5.18 10.57 7.55
C LEU A 195 -5.14 11.72 8.56
N THR A 196 -6.27 11.98 9.24
CA THR A 196 -6.41 13.12 10.15
C THR A 196 -6.20 12.76 11.61
N GLY A 197 -6.25 11.47 11.95
CA GLY A 197 -6.26 10.98 13.32
C GLY A 197 -7.59 11.24 14.05
N ASP A 198 -8.65 11.68 13.35
CA ASP A 198 -9.95 11.94 13.99
C ASP A 198 -10.60 10.63 14.42
N ALA A 199 -10.65 10.39 15.73
CA ALA A 199 -11.30 9.24 16.33
C ALA A 199 -12.84 9.31 16.28
N GLY A 200 -13.41 10.48 16.01
CA GLY A 200 -14.85 10.71 15.87
C GLY A 200 -15.40 10.39 14.48
N GLU A 201 -14.56 9.94 13.55
CA GLU A 201 -14.93 9.70 12.17
C GLU A 201 -14.65 8.25 11.76
N VAL A 202 -15.61 7.64 11.04
CA VAL A 202 -15.41 6.37 10.33
C VAL A 202 -15.16 6.69 8.86
N VAL A 203 -14.10 6.12 8.28
CA VAL A 203 -13.82 6.22 6.84
C VAL A 203 -14.11 4.86 6.20
N ILE A 204 -14.96 4.83 5.17
CA ILE A 204 -15.38 3.59 4.48
C ILE A 204 -15.02 3.71 3.01
N ASN A 205 -14.23 2.77 2.52
CA ASN A 205 -13.95 2.60 1.10
C ASN A 205 -14.75 1.41 0.58
N ALA A 206 -15.43 1.58 -0.55
CA ALA A 206 -16.33 0.56 -1.10
C ALA A 206 -16.21 0.45 -2.62
N ALA A 207 -16.24 -0.79 -3.12
CA ALA A 207 -16.34 -1.09 -4.54
C ALA A 207 -17.23 -2.32 -4.77
N TYR A 208 -17.60 -2.57 -6.04
CA TYR A 208 -18.34 -3.77 -6.42
C TYR A 208 -17.44 -5.01 -6.41
N GLY A 209 -18.03 -6.16 -6.15
CA GLY A 209 -17.37 -7.45 -6.15
C GLY A 209 -16.45 -7.69 -4.95
N LEU A 210 -15.38 -8.44 -5.16
CA LEU A 210 -14.43 -8.86 -4.11
C LEU A 210 -13.49 -7.72 -3.70
N GLY A 211 -13.15 -7.64 -2.42
CA GLY A 211 -12.34 -6.59 -1.81
C GLY A 211 -10.87 -6.55 -2.27
N SER A 212 -10.39 -7.58 -2.95
CA SER A 212 -9.02 -7.62 -3.47
C SER A 212 -8.71 -6.46 -4.42
N SER A 213 -9.67 -6.03 -5.23
CA SER A 213 -9.50 -4.89 -6.14
C SER A 213 -9.28 -3.55 -5.41
N VAL A 214 -9.90 -3.37 -4.25
CA VAL A 214 -9.72 -2.18 -3.38
C VAL A 214 -8.39 -2.26 -2.65
N VAL A 215 -8.08 -3.41 -2.03
CA VAL A 215 -6.84 -3.62 -1.25
C VAL A 215 -5.60 -3.52 -2.12
N ASP A 216 -5.66 -4.04 -3.35
CA ASP A 216 -4.55 -4.02 -4.32
C ASP A 216 -4.45 -2.67 -5.09
N GLY A 217 -5.36 -1.71 -4.84
CA GLY A 217 -5.38 -0.40 -5.52
C GLY A 217 -5.72 -0.47 -7.01
N ARG A 218 -6.36 -1.56 -7.48
CA ARG A 218 -6.72 -1.77 -8.89
C ARG A 218 -7.98 -1.02 -9.32
N VAL A 219 -8.76 -0.56 -8.37
CA VAL A 219 -9.98 0.22 -8.59
C VAL A 219 -9.99 1.44 -7.68
N THR A 220 -10.51 2.57 -8.18
CA THR A 220 -10.77 3.76 -7.36
C THR A 220 -12.11 3.58 -6.65
N PRO A 221 -12.14 3.27 -5.34
CA PRO A 221 -13.37 3.00 -4.62
C PRO A 221 -14.13 4.30 -4.31
N ASP A 222 -15.42 4.16 -3.98
CA ASP A 222 -16.13 5.21 -3.28
C ASP A 222 -15.54 5.39 -1.89
N THR A 223 -15.45 6.64 -1.43
CA THR A 223 -15.01 6.97 -0.08
C THR A 223 -16.13 7.71 0.65
N TYR A 224 -16.50 7.21 1.81
CA TYR A 224 -17.52 7.81 2.67
C TYR A 224 -16.88 8.17 4.02
N ARG A 225 -17.15 9.40 4.48
CA ARG A 225 -16.75 9.86 5.80
C ARG A 225 -18.00 10.04 6.64
N VAL A 226 -18.10 9.28 7.72
CA VAL A 226 -19.30 9.21 8.56
C VAL A 226 -18.96 9.66 9.97
N ASP A 227 -19.80 10.53 10.53
CA ASP A 227 -19.72 10.90 11.94
C ASP A 227 -20.02 9.69 12.81
N LYS A 228 -19.06 9.27 13.63
CA LYS A 228 -19.18 8.05 14.44
C LYS A 228 -20.28 8.14 15.49
N ALA A 229 -20.51 9.32 16.08
CA ALA A 229 -21.48 9.49 17.14
C ALA A 229 -22.92 9.48 16.60
N THR A 230 -23.17 10.25 15.54
CA THR A 230 -24.51 10.46 14.97
C THR A 230 -24.87 9.48 13.87
N GLY A 231 -23.87 8.86 13.22
CA GLY A 231 -24.06 8.04 12.01
C GLY A 231 -24.34 8.88 10.76
N GLN A 232 -24.25 10.21 10.83
CA GLN A 232 -24.49 11.07 9.67
C GLN A 232 -23.32 11.05 8.70
N LEU A 233 -23.63 11.00 7.42
CA LEU A 233 -22.65 11.16 6.34
C LEU A 233 -22.12 12.59 6.35
N ARG A 234 -20.82 12.77 6.59
CA ARG A 234 -20.14 14.07 6.54
C ARG A 234 -19.69 14.43 5.13
N ASP A 235 -19.20 13.42 4.38
CA ASP A 235 -18.65 13.63 3.05
C ASP A 235 -18.68 12.32 2.26
N ARG A 236 -18.76 12.42 0.94
CA ARG A 236 -18.62 11.28 0.03
C ARG A 236 -17.88 11.68 -1.25
N ILE A 237 -17.01 10.78 -1.68
CA ILE A 237 -16.31 10.88 -2.96
C ILE A 237 -16.67 9.61 -3.73
N ILE A 238 -17.29 9.78 -4.90
CA ILE A 238 -17.63 8.65 -5.78
C ILE A 238 -16.42 8.37 -6.67
N GLY A 239 -15.89 7.16 -6.56
CA GLY A 239 -14.77 6.70 -7.36
C GLY A 239 -15.19 6.20 -8.74
N ASP A 240 -14.27 6.18 -9.70
CA ASP A 240 -14.49 5.48 -10.97
C ASP A 240 -14.23 3.97 -10.77
N LYS A 241 -15.30 3.25 -10.47
CA LYS A 241 -15.29 1.81 -10.27
C LYS A 241 -15.33 1.07 -11.61
N ALA A 242 -14.32 1.34 -12.46
CA ALA A 242 -14.30 0.84 -13.84
C ALA A 242 -14.33 -0.68 -13.96
N GLN A 243 -13.79 -1.38 -12.96
CA GLN A 243 -13.67 -2.84 -12.93
C GLN A 243 -14.11 -3.38 -11.57
N GLN A 244 -14.54 -4.62 -11.54
CA GLN A 244 -14.78 -5.40 -10.34
C GLN A 244 -14.17 -6.78 -10.46
N THR A 245 -13.72 -7.33 -9.35
CA THR A 245 -13.25 -8.73 -9.28
C THR A 245 -14.41 -9.60 -8.81
N ILE A 246 -14.69 -10.68 -9.54
CA ILE A 246 -15.74 -11.65 -9.20
C ILE A 246 -15.18 -13.06 -9.14
N LEU A 247 -15.91 -13.96 -8.48
CA LEU A 247 -15.60 -15.39 -8.50
C LEU A 247 -15.77 -15.95 -9.90
N ASP A 248 -14.78 -16.70 -10.39
CA ASP A 248 -14.95 -17.47 -11.62
C ASP A 248 -15.58 -18.84 -11.30
N ARG A 249 -16.49 -19.30 -12.14
CA ARG A 249 -17.18 -20.60 -11.95
C ARG A 249 -16.23 -21.79 -12.04
N SER A 250 -15.14 -21.65 -12.79
CA SER A 250 -14.10 -22.68 -12.93
C SER A 250 -13.06 -22.71 -11.82
N GLY A 251 -13.16 -21.80 -10.84
CA GLY A 251 -12.17 -21.55 -9.80
C GLY A 251 -11.33 -20.29 -10.08
N GLY A 252 -10.71 -19.75 -9.03
CA GLY A 252 -10.01 -18.46 -9.12
C GLY A 252 -10.95 -17.27 -9.26
N VAL A 253 -10.38 -16.12 -9.61
CA VAL A 253 -11.12 -14.86 -9.74
C VAL A 253 -10.86 -14.25 -11.11
N ARG A 254 -11.84 -13.48 -11.59
CA ARG A 254 -11.69 -12.73 -12.86
C ARG A 254 -12.13 -11.29 -12.71
N GLU A 255 -11.54 -10.43 -13.50
CA GLU A 255 -11.93 -9.02 -13.59
C GLU A 255 -12.98 -8.84 -14.68
N VAL A 256 -14.00 -8.07 -14.37
CA VAL A 256 -15.06 -7.70 -15.32
C VAL A 256 -15.29 -6.20 -15.28
N ALA A 257 -15.59 -5.62 -16.44
CA ALA A 257 -15.92 -4.21 -16.52
C ALA A 257 -17.26 -3.93 -15.81
N VAL A 258 -17.32 -2.85 -15.06
CA VAL A 258 -18.56 -2.33 -14.49
C VAL A 258 -19.29 -1.52 -15.57
N PRO A 259 -20.61 -1.69 -15.76
CA PRO A 259 -21.39 -0.87 -16.69
C PRO A 259 -21.23 0.63 -16.41
N LEU A 260 -21.18 1.45 -17.44
CA LEU A 260 -20.96 2.91 -17.28
C LEU A 260 -21.95 3.59 -16.33
N ALA A 261 -23.22 3.15 -16.35
CA ALA A 261 -24.24 3.67 -15.44
C ALA A 261 -23.94 3.42 -13.97
N ASP A 262 -23.28 2.30 -13.66
CA ASP A 262 -22.97 1.87 -12.28
C ASP A 262 -21.64 2.41 -11.79
N ARG A 263 -20.72 2.79 -12.69
CA ARG A 263 -19.40 3.31 -12.30
C ARG A 263 -19.47 4.51 -11.38
N GLN A 264 -20.39 5.43 -11.68
CA GLN A 264 -20.61 6.67 -10.93
C GLN A 264 -21.78 6.56 -9.92
N ALA A 265 -22.45 5.41 -9.87
CA ALA A 265 -23.46 5.16 -8.85
C ALA A 265 -22.77 4.82 -7.51
N GLN A 266 -23.45 5.11 -6.41
CA GLN A 266 -22.98 4.74 -5.07
C GLN A 266 -22.92 3.22 -4.92
N ALA A 267 -21.80 2.68 -4.46
CA ALA A 267 -21.66 1.26 -4.16
C ALA A 267 -22.42 0.84 -2.89
N LEU A 268 -22.73 1.78 -2.00
CA LEU A 268 -23.42 1.54 -0.73
C LEU A 268 -24.67 2.39 -0.59
N SER A 269 -25.76 1.77 -0.14
CA SER A 269 -26.96 2.47 0.35
C SER A 269 -26.71 3.10 1.72
N GLU A 270 -27.53 4.07 2.11
CA GLU A 270 -27.47 4.69 3.45
C GLU A 270 -27.62 3.64 4.56
N GLN A 271 -28.48 2.65 4.37
CA GLN A 271 -28.67 1.56 5.32
C GLN A 271 -27.38 0.74 5.52
N ARG A 272 -26.67 0.40 4.42
CA ARG A 272 -25.38 -0.31 4.49
C ARG A 272 -24.30 0.54 5.15
N LEU A 273 -24.29 1.86 4.91
CA LEU A 273 -23.36 2.79 5.60
C LEU A 273 -23.61 2.82 7.11
N LEU A 274 -24.86 2.83 7.56
CA LEU A 274 -25.20 2.75 8.98
C LEU A 274 -24.77 1.41 9.60
N GLN A 275 -24.99 0.29 8.91
CA GLN A 275 -24.55 -1.04 9.37
C GLN A 275 -23.02 -1.10 9.53
N LEU A 276 -22.25 -0.55 8.58
CA LEU A 276 -20.80 -0.48 8.66
C LEU A 276 -20.31 0.46 9.78
N THR A 277 -21.00 1.57 10.00
CA THR A 277 -20.70 2.49 11.10
C THR A 277 -20.92 1.83 12.46
N GLU A 278 -22.01 1.10 12.63
CA GLU A 278 -22.26 0.35 13.88
C GLU A 278 -21.26 -0.82 14.04
N LEU A 279 -20.89 -1.49 12.95
CA LEU A 279 -19.82 -2.48 12.97
C LEU A 279 -18.51 -1.84 13.46
N ALA A 280 -18.12 -0.68 12.90
CA ALA A 280 -16.91 0.03 13.30
C ALA A 280 -16.86 0.34 14.80
N LYS A 281 -17.98 0.87 15.36
CA LYS A 281 -18.11 1.15 16.80
C LYS A 281 -17.93 -0.10 17.65
N ARG A 282 -18.55 -1.21 17.24
CA ARG A 282 -18.48 -2.49 17.96
C ARG A 282 -17.08 -3.07 17.92
N VAL A 283 -16.43 -3.05 16.75
CA VAL A 283 -15.07 -3.56 16.55
C VAL A 283 -14.07 -2.75 17.39
N GLU A 284 -14.10 -1.41 17.31
CA GLU A 284 -13.21 -0.56 18.08
C GLU A 284 -13.39 -0.75 19.59
N ARG A 285 -14.63 -0.84 20.07
CA ARG A 285 -14.93 -1.11 21.49
C ARG A 285 -14.36 -2.46 21.94
N HIS A 286 -14.46 -3.49 21.09
CA HIS A 286 -13.98 -4.83 21.41
C HIS A 286 -12.46 -4.87 21.52
N PHE A 287 -11.74 -4.22 20.61
CA PHE A 287 -10.29 -4.23 20.60
C PHE A 287 -9.64 -3.12 21.43
N GLY A 288 -10.36 -2.06 21.76
CA GLY A 288 -9.88 -0.94 22.56
C GLY A 288 -8.99 0.05 21.82
N ASN A 289 -8.81 -0.11 20.51
CA ASN A 289 -8.01 0.78 19.66
C ASN A 289 -8.56 0.81 18.22
N ALA A 290 -8.11 1.81 17.45
CA ALA A 290 -8.53 1.95 16.05
C ALA A 290 -8.18 0.74 15.19
N ARG A 291 -9.08 0.39 14.28
CA ARG A 291 -8.97 -0.79 13.41
C ARG A 291 -9.21 -0.44 11.93
N ASP A 292 -8.49 -1.15 11.11
CA ASP A 292 -8.70 -1.34 9.69
C ASP A 292 -9.43 -2.68 9.53
N VAL A 293 -10.61 -2.65 8.92
CA VAL A 293 -11.51 -3.81 8.84
C VAL A 293 -11.87 -4.05 7.38
N GLU A 294 -11.52 -5.24 6.88
CA GLU A 294 -12.00 -5.74 5.60
C GLU A 294 -13.41 -6.31 5.78
N TRP A 295 -14.33 -5.90 4.93
CA TRP A 295 -15.73 -6.30 4.99
C TRP A 295 -16.30 -6.65 3.61
N ALA A 296 -17.40 -7.39 3.59
CA ALA A 296 -18.14 -7.72 2.38
C ALA A 296 -19.64 -7.82 2.67
N PHE A 297 -20.47 -7.44 1.69
CA PHE A 297 -21.89 -7.77 1.64
C PHE A 297 -22.15 -8.84 0.60
N ALA A 298 -22.89 -9.86 0.97
CA ALA A 298 -23.41 -10.88 0.09
C ALA A 298 -24.84 -11.23 0.55
N GLU A 299 -25.79 -11.32 -0.38
CA GLU A 299 -27.20 -11.68 -0.09
C GLU A 299 -27.81 -10.88 1.08
N HIS A 300 -27.51 -9.57 1.14
CA HIS A 300 -27.90 -8.63 2.21
C HIS A 300 -27.19 -8.81 3.57
N GLU A 301 -26.39 -9.85 3.73
CA GLU A 301 -25.62 -10.10 4.95
C GLU A 301 -24.26 -9.40 4.93
N LEU A 302 -23.86 -8.86 6.08
CA LEU A 302 -22.55 -8.23 6.28
C LEU A 302 -21.58 -9.25 6.87
N TYR A 303 -20.42 -9.37 6.26
CA TYR A 303 -19.32 -10.22 6.74
C TYR A 303 -18.09 -9.39 7.09
N VAL A 304 -17.38 -9.82 8.14
CA VAL A 304 -16.07 -9.28 8.54
C VAL A 304 -15.00 -10.28 8.12
N LEU A 305 -14.14 -9.86 7.20
CA LEU A 305 -13.13 -10.74 6.60
C LEU A 305 -11.79 -10.67 7.32
N GLN A 306 -11.44 -9.52 7.89
CA GLN A 306 -10.22 -9.28 8.66
C GLN A 306 -10.36 -8.01 9.50
N ALA A 307 -9.65 -7.93 10.64
CA ALA A 307 -9.45 -6.67 11.37
C ALA A 307 -8.01 -6.60 11.90
N ARG A 308 -7.34 -5.50 11.60
CA ARG A 308 -5.95 -5.25 12.05
C ARG A 308 -5.84 -3.90 12.76
N PRO A 309 -4.84 -3.70 13.64
CA PRO A 309 -4.60 -2.40 14.25
C PRO A 309 -4.27 -1.35 13.18
N VAL A 310 -4.80 -0.14 13.35
CA VAL A 310 -4.38 1.03 12.58
C VAL A 310 -3.47 1.88 13.46
N VAL A 311 -2.34 2.28 12.94
CA VAL A 311 -1.52 3.32 13.55
C VAL A 311 -2.15 4.66 13.21
N VAL A 312 -2.96 5.19 14.12
CA VAL A 312 -3.55 6.52 13.99
C VAL A 312 -2.58 7.51 14.60
N PRO A 313 -2.26 8.63 13.92
CA PRO A 313 -1.50 9.71 14.55
C PRO A 313 -2.20 10.13 15.84
N SER A 314 -1.55 9.94 17.00
CA SER A 314 -2.20 10.16 18.29
C SER A 314 -2.58 11.63 18.47
N ALA A 315 -3.84 11.90 18.84
CA ALA A 315 -4.33 13.23 19.20
C ALA A 315 -3.60 13.83 20.44
N ARG A 316 -2.72 13.06 21.09
CA ARG A 316 -1.89 13.55 22.20
C ARG A 316 -0.82 14.56 21.77
N SER A 317 -0.49 14.65 20.48
CA SER A 317 0.39 15.69 19.95
C SER A 317 -0.29 17.07 19.81
N ARG A 318 -1.64 17.16 20.01
CA ARG A 318 -2.39 18.43 19.99
C ARG A 318 -2.33 19.25 21.28
N ARG A 319 -1.68 18.79 22.34
CA ARG A 319 -1.27 19.68 23.42
C ARG A 319 -0.10 20.50 22.89
N GLY A 320 -0.39 21.78 22.63
CA GLY A 320 0.55 22.75 22.13
C GLY A 320 1.90 22.68 22.84
N PRO A 321 2.98 23.02 22.15
CA PRO A 321 4.33 22.89 22.68
C PRO A 321 4.43 23.62 24.00
N LYS A 322 4.85 22.92 25.05
CA LYS A 322 5.46 23.61 26.16
C LYS A 322 6.65 24.37 25.57
N ARG A 323 6.50 25.71 25.50
CA ARG A 323 7.60 26.62 25.23
C ARG A 323 8.69 26.28 26.25
N ASP A 324 9.83 25.76 25.80
CA ASP A 324 11.12 25.64 26.43
C ASP A 324 11.85 24.33 26.16
N ARG A 325 11.97 23.96 24.85
CA ARG A 325 13.09 23.14 24.39
C ARG A 325 13.62 23.71 23.08
N PRO A 326 14.94 23.93 22.96
CA PRO A 326 15.52 24.30 21.66
C PRO A 326 15.20 23.22 20.66
N VAL A 327 14.59 23.60 19.52
CA VAL A 327 14.31 22.70 18.39
C VAL A 327 15.63 22.17 17.89
N ASP A 328 15.80 20.85 17.89
CA ASP A 328 16.96 20.22 17.25
C ASP A 328 16.80 20.37 15.73
N ARG A 329 17.42 21.40 15.15
CA ARG A 329 17.41 21.75 13.71
C ARG A 329 17.99 20.65 12.79
N ARG A 330 18.35 19.48 13.33
CA ARG A 330 18.95 18.37 12.60
C ARG A 330 17.99 17.26 12.21
N LYS A 331 16.71 17.32 12.56
CA LYS A 331 15.73 16.30 12.15
C LYS A 331 15.21 16.62 10.77
N ILE A 332 15.79 15.97 9.76
CA ILE A 332 15.31 15.99 8.37
C ILE A 332 14.37 14.79 8.18
N VAL A 333 13.15 15.06 7.72
CA VAL A 333 12.16 14.02 7.42
C VAL A 333 12.24 13.64 5.95
N TRP A 334 12.55 12.39 5.70
CA TRP A 334 12.60 11.80 4.37
C TRP A 334 11.43 10.85 4.16
N SER A 335 10.83 10.84 2.96
CA SER A 335 9.75 9.92 2.60
C SER A 335 9.97 9.31 1.23
N ASN A 336 9.69 8.03 1.08
CA ASN A 336 9.61 7.36 -0.21
C ASN A 336 8.15 7.07 -0.64
N ALA A 337 7.16 7.60 0.07
CA ALA A 337 5.78 7.56 -0.35
C ALA A 337 5.67 8.19 -1.75
N ASN A 338 4.85 7.62 -2.65
CA ASN A 338 4.70 7.95 -4.07
C ASN A 338 5.93 7.65 -4.94
N VAL A 339 7.14 8.02 -4.52
CA VAL A 339 8.36 7.67 -5.28
C VAL A 339 8.54 6.16 -5.30
N GLY A 340 8.27 5.48 -4.19
CA GLY A 340 8.34 4.02 -4.11
C GLY A 340 7.29 3.30 -4.96
N GLU A 341 6.17 3.96 -5.28
CA GLU A 341 5.14 3.45 -6.20
C GLU A 341 5.54 3.69 -7.66
N ALA A 342 6.06 4.88 -7.96
CA ALA A 342 6.48 5.25 -9.31
C ALA A 342 7.79 4.56 -9.73
N LEU A 343 8.70 4.35 -8.79
CA LEU A 343 10.02 3.75 -9.00
C LEU A 343 10.24 2.62 -7.96
N PRO A 344 9.54 1.49 -8.12
CA PRO A 344 9.66 0.37 -7.19
C PRO A 344 11.02 -0.31 -7.34
N GLY A 345 11.66 -0.59 -6.20
CA GLY A 345 12.91 -1.34 -6.18
C GLY A 345 14.12 -0.55 -5.71
N VAL A 346 15.30 -1.05 -6.05
CA VAL A 346 16.61 -0.48 -5.71
C VAL A 346 17.23 0.07 -6.97
N ALA A 347 17.51 1.37 -6.99
CA ALA A 347 18.22 2.01 -8.08
C ALA A 347 19.68 1.55 -8.08
N THR A 348 20.19 1.15 -9.26
CA THR A 348 21.63 0.94 -9.42
C THR A 348 22.37 2.28 -9.32
N PRO A 349 23.69 2.30 -9.04
CA PRO A 349 24.46 3.55 -9.03
C PRO A 349 24.29 4.38 -10.31
N LEU A 350 24.24 3.73 -11.47
CA LEU A 350 24.01 4.40 -12.76
C LEU A 350 22.60 4.97 -12.84
N THR A 351 21.58 4.18 -12.46
CA THR A 351 20.20 4.64 -12.42
C THR A 351 20.04 5.83 -11.46
N TRP A 352 20.72 5.79 -10.31
CA TRP A 352 20.67 6.88 -9.33
C TRP A 352 21.31 8.16 -9.88
N SER A 353 22.46 8.07 -10.56
CA SER A 353 23.13 9.27 -11.12
C SER A 353 22.22 10.04 -12.09
N VAL A 354 21.47 9.32 -12.92
CA VAL A 354 20.50 9.93 -13.86
C VAL A 354 19.27 10.43 -13.14
N LEU A 355 18.64 9.59 -12.30
CA LEU A 355 17.37 9.94 -11.64
C LEU A 355 17.52 11.04 -10.59
N SER A 356 18.65 11.13 -9.90
CA SER A 356 18.88 12.19 -8.92
C SER A 356 18.92 13.58 -9.56
N GLN A 357 19.62 13.72 -10.67
CA GLN A 357 19.69 14.99 -11.44
C GLN A 357 18.33 15.34 -12.04
N PHE A 358 17.68 14.38 -12.70
CA PHE A 358 16.35 14.55 -13.26
C PHE A 358 15.33 14.99 -12.21
N SER A 359 15.29 14.30 -11.06
CA SER A 359 14.33 14.59 -9.99
C SER A 359 14.58 15.94 -9.33
N ASP A 360 15.86 16.26 -9.01
CA ASP A 360 16.21 17.54 -8.38
C ASP A 360 15.88 18.72 -9.31
N LEU A 361 16.29 18.65 -10.58
CA LEU A 361 15.98 19.68 -11.57
C LEU A 361 14.47 19.82 -11.78
N GLY A 362 13.77 18.69 -11.85
CA GLY A 362 12.33 18.64 -11.98
C GLY A 362 11.59 19.34 -10.84
N PHE A 363 11.93 19.02 -9.60
CA PHE A 363 11.32 19.66 -8.44
C PHE A 363 11.65 21.15 -8.33
N ARG A 364 12.90 21.54 -8.63
CA ARG A 364 13.29 22.97 -8.68
C ARG A 364 12.48 23.75 -9.70
N ARG A 365 12.28 23.18 -10.90
CA ARG A 365 11.43 23.78 -11.94
C ARG A 365 9.96 23.88 -11.51
N ALA A 366 9.40 22.81 -10.91
CA ALA A 366 8.02 22.79 -10.43
C ALA A 366 7.78 23.85 -9.35
N PHE A 367 8.64 23.93 -8.34
CA PHE A 367 8.55 24.98 -7.31
C PHE A 367 8.73 26.39 -7.88
N GLY A 368 9.65 26.56 -8.81
CA GLY A 368 9.86 27.83 -9.51
C GLY A 368 8.67 28.26 -10.35
N ALA A 369 7.97 27.30 -10.97
CA ALA A 369 6.72 27.56 -11.72
C ALA A 369 5.59 28.02 -10.80
N MET A 370 5.55 27.55 -9.55
CA MET A 370 4.62 27.99 -8.52
C MET A 370 5.01 29.34 -7.85
N GLY A 371 6.13 29.97 -8.26
CA GLY A 371 6.62 31.23 -7.70
C GLY A 371 7.44 31.07 -6.42
N CYS A 372 7.77 29.83 -6.03
CA CYS A 372 8.63 29.56 -4.87
C CYS A 372 10.11 29.76 -5.22
N SER A 373 10.89 30.21 -4.26
CA SER A 373 12.35 30.25 -4.35
C SER A 373 12.92 28.98 -3.71
N VAL A 374 13.69 28.24 -4.50
CA VAL A 374 14.38 27.04 -4.02
C VAL A 374 15.84 27.39 -3.71
N PRO A 375 16.35 27.22 -2.48
CA PRO A 375 17.75 27.42 -2.16
C PRO A 375 18.66 26.53 -3.04
N ARG A 376 19.81 27.04 -3.43
CA ARG A 376 20.74 26.28 -4.30
C ARG A 376 21.30 25.04 -3.63
N ASP A 377 21.45 25.10 -2.31
CA ASP A 377 21.96 24.06 -1.42
C ASP A 377 20.85 23.13 -0.86
N ALA A 378 19.59 23.37 -1.24
CA ALA A 378 18.50 22.49 -0.82
C ALA A 378 18.66 21.10 -1.44
N GLU A 379 18.70 20.06 -0.62
CA GLU A 379 18.73 18.67 -1.00
C GLU A 379 17.30 18.12 -1.08
N LEU A 380 16.73 18.07 -2.29
CA LEU A 380 15.32 17.72 -2.51
C LEU A 380 15.08 16.23 -2.59
N VAL A 381 16.05 15.47 -3.09
CA VAL A 381 16.00 14.01 -3.25
C VAL A 381 17.25 13.39 -2.64
N GLY A 382 17.11 12.20 -2.06
CA GLY A 382 18.23 11.49 -1.46
C GLY A 382 18.16 9.98 -1.73
N ASP A 383 19.32 9.33 -1.67
CA ASP A 383 19.44 7.88 -1.75
C ASP A 383 19.63 7.27 -0.35
N PHE A 384 18.75 6.36 0.02
CA PHE A 384 18.91 5.55 1.22
C PHE A 384 18.92 4.07 0.85
N ARG A 385 20.10 3.49 0.80
CA ARG A 385 20.33 2.08 0.41
C ARG A 385 19.78 1.73 -0.98
N GLY A 386 20.02 2.61 -1.95
CA GLY A 386 19.56 2.44 -3.32
C GLY A 386 18.08 2.77 -3.54
N ARG A 387 17.37 3.32 -2.56
CA ARG A 387 15.99 3.77 -2.72
C ARG A 387 15.92 5.29 -2.71
N ILE A 388 15.07 5.82 -3.58
CA ILE A 388 14.89 7.26 -3.73
C ILE A 388 13.90 7.76 -2.68
N PHE A 389 14.30 8.82 -1.97
CA PHE A 389 13.48 9.51 -0.99
C PHE A 389 13.37 10.99 -1.32
N ILE A 390 12.25 11.60 -0.96
CA ILE A 390 12.00 13.02 -1.04
C ILE A 390 12.23 13.64 0.34
N ASN A 391 12.88 14.78 0.39
CA ASN A 391 13.11 15.57 1.59
C ASN A 391 11.85 16.39 1.93
N LEU A 392 10.96 15.84 2.74
CA LEU A 392 9.72 16.51 3.14
C LEU A 392 9.97 17.79 3.93
N THR A 393 11.07 17.89 4.66
CA THR A 393 11.47 19.10 5.38
C THR A 393 11.73 20.25 4.42
N GLU A 394 12.54 20.02 3.38
CA GLU A 394 12.81 21.05 2.37
C GLU A 394 11.56 21.38 1.54
N PHE A 395 10.79 20.37 1.16
CA PHE A 395 9.52 20.56 0.44
C PHE A 395 8.57 21.44 1.24
N SER A 396 8.36 21.14 2.52
CA SER A 396 7.48 21.91 3.40
C SER A 396 7.98 23.34 3.58
N ALA A 397 9.28 23.53 3.75
CA ALA A 397 9.91 24.84 3.87
C ALA A 397 9.77 25.69 2.59
N ILE A 398 9.90 25.09 1.41
CA ILE A 398 9.72 25.80 0.13
C ILE A 398 8.25 26.17 -0.05
N MET A 399 7.33 25.24 0.22
CA MET A 399 5.88 25.45 0.06
C MET A 399 5.30 26.45 1.04
N SER A 400 5.88 26.62 2.23
CA SER A 400 5.45 27.64 3.20
C SER A 400 5.59 29.08 2.71
N GLN A 401 6.24 29.30 1.57
CA GLN A 401 6.29 30.60 0.89
C GLN A 401 4.93 31.00 0.28
N ILE A 402 4.03 30.05 0.02
CA ILE A 402 2.69 30.32 -0.56
C ILE A 402 1.71 30.59 0.58
N PRO A 403 1.17 31.83 0.72
CA PRO A 403 0.49 32.26 1.94
C PRO A 403 -0.80 31.53 2.29
N TRP A 404 -1.52 31.02 1.27
CA TRP A 404 -2.85 30.41 1.43
C TRP A 404 -2.82 28.87 1.34
N ILE A 405 -1.66 28.25 1.20
CA ILE A 405 -1.53 26.81 1.13
C ILE A 405 -0.78 26.31 2.34
N HIS A 406 -1.44 25.46 3.13
CA HIS A 406 -0.71 24.75 4.18
C HIS A 406 0.14 23.65 3.53
N PRO A 407 1.43 23.51 3.85
CA PRO A 407 2.33 22.52 3.27
C PRO A 407 1.81 21.08 3.35
N SER A 408 1.05 20.75 4.41
CA SER A 408 0.38 19.46 4.54
C SER A 408 -0.57 19.12 3.39
N THR A 409 -1.17 20.13 2.73
CA THR A 409 -2.10 19.93 1.62
C THR A 409 -1.41 19.25 0.44
N LEU A 410 -0.18 19.67 0.12
CA LEU A 410 0.57 19.10 -0.99
C LEU A 410 1.19 17.74 -0.69
N VAL A 411 1.64 17.55 0.55
CA VAL A 411 2.08 16.22 0.99
C VAL A 411 0.93 15.22 0.88
N ARG A 412 -0.31 15.65 1.21
CA ARG A 412 -1.52 14.82 1.07
C ARG A 412 -1.95 14.61 -0.38
N LEU A 413 -1.91 15.66 -1.22
CA LEU A 413 -2.20 15.56 -2.65
C LEU A 413 -1.20 14.62 -3.35
N GLY A 414 0.03 14.58 -2.86
CA GLY A 414 1.04 13.65 -3.29
C GLY A 414 0.89 12.24 -2.68
N GLY A 415 -0.19 11.89 -1.94
CA GLY A 415 -0.40 10.56 -1.31
C GLY A 415 0.48 10.29 -0.09
N GLY A 416 1.29 11.26 0.36
CA GLY A 416 2.16 11.13 1.51
C GLY A 416 1.45 11.37 2.85
N GLN A 417 1.95 10.76 3.93
CA GLN A 417 1.55 11.10 5.29
C GLN A 417 2.33 12.34 5.75
N TYR A 418 1.61 13.34 6.25
CA TYR A 418 2.23 14.54 6.80
C TYR A 418 2.72 14.27 8.22
N ALA A 419 4.01 14.40 8.44
CA ALA A 419 4.61 14.27 9.76
C ALA A 419 4.43 15.58 10.56
N SER A 420 3.96 15.47 11.82
CA SER A 420 3.73 16.63 12.68
C SER A 420 5.00 17.43 12.99
N GLU A 421 6.16 16.82 12.86
CA GLU A 421 7.47 17.46 12.97
C GLU A 421 7.71 18.55 11.92
N LEU A 422 6.95 18.50 10.80
CA LEU A 422 7.04 19.49 9.73
C LEU A 422 6.32 20.81 10.08
N ASP A 423 5.41 20.81 11.05
CA ASP A 423 4.70 22.02 11.48
C ASP A 423 5.67 23.06 12.09
N GLU A 424 6.75 22.61 12.72
CA GLU A 424 7.79 23.49 13.29
C GLU A 424 8.63 24.18 12.20
N VAL A 425 8.82 23.53 11.04
CA VAL A 425 9.58 24.07 9.90
C VAL A 425 8.80 25.15 9.16
N VAL A 426 7.47 25.05 9.15
CA VAL A 426 6.55 25.95 8.45
C VAL A 426 6.51 27.35 9.08
N ALA A 427 6.76 27.46 10.39
CA ALA A 427 6.63 28.71 11.15
C ALA A 427 7.70 29.77 10.84
N GLU A 428 8.78 29.45 10.14
CA GLU A 428 9.97 30.32 10.03
C GLU A 428 10.14 31.11 8.72
N ARG A 429 9.29 30.98 7.67
CA ARG A 429 9.55 31.65 6.37
C ARG A 429 8.51 32.70 5.98
N SER A 430 9.02 33.89 5.59
CA SER A 430 8.23 35.04 5.15
C SER A 430 7.70 34.90 3.73
N SER A 431 6.40 35.16 3.53
CA SER A 431 5.71 35.19 2.22
C SER A 431 5.99 36.45 1.40
N THR A 432 6.70 37.45 1.92
CA THR A 432 6.91 38.76 1.25
C THR A 432 7.61 38.60 -0.11
N GLY A 433 8.59 37.73 -0.22
CA GLY A 433 9.30 37.46 -1.46
C GLY A 433 8.44 36.77 -2.54
N PHE A 434 7.40 36.05 -2.13
CA PHE A 434 6.45 35.40 -3.03
C PHE A 434 5.61 36.44 -3.81
N PHE A 435 5.06 37.43 -3.11
CA PHE A 435 4.24 38.50 -3.75
C PHE A 435 5.05 39.30 -4.74
N LEU A 436 6.35 39.56 -4.49
CA LEU A 436 7.22 40.22 -5.44
C LEU A 436 7.43 39.46 -6.74
N ARG A 437 7.41 38.11 -6.68
CA ARG A 437 7.57 37.23 -7.85
C ARG A 437 6.26 36.90 -8.55
N LEU A 438 5.12 37.13 -7.90
CA LEU A 438 3.80 36.76 -8.40
C LEU A 438 3.50 37.30 -9.83
N PRO A 439 3.76 38.56 -10.20
CA PRO A 439 3.52 39.06 -11.55
C PRO A 439 4.32 38.32 -12.62
N GLN A 440 5.60 38.01 -12.33
CA GLN A 440 6.45 37.24 -13.24
C GLN A 440 5.98 35.78 -13.36
N THR A 441 5.55 35.19 -12.26
CA THR A 441 5.00 33.84 -12.22
C THR A 441 3.74 33.73 -13.05
N VAL A 442 2.79 34.66 -12.90
CA VAL A 442 1.55 34.70 -13.66
C VAL A 442 1.82 34.91 -15.16
N SER A 443 2.71 35.84 -15.52
CA SER A 443 3.10 36.07 -16.91
C SER A 443 3.76 34.84 -17.56
N ARG A 444 4.63 34.17 -16.83
CA ARG A 444 5.28 32.91 -17.29
C ARG A 444 4.23 31.82 -17.48
N TYR A 445 3.37 31.62 -16.49
CA TYR A 445 2.28 30.65 -16.52
C TYR A 445 1.35 30.86 -17.73
N ALA A 446 0.90 32.07 -17.95
CA ALA A 446 0.03 32.40 -19.10
C ALA A 446 0.71 32.08 -20.44
N ARG A 447 2.02 32.41 -20.58
CA ARG A 447 2.79 32.16 -21.79
C ARG A 447 3.02 30.66 -22.03
N GLU A 448 3.37 29.93 -21.00
CA GLU A 448 3.63 28.48 -21.08
C GLU A 448 2.35 27.71 -21.35
N ASN A 449 1.25 28.09 -20.70
CA ASN A 449 -0.04 27.42 -20.90
C ASN A 449 -0.59 27.64 -22.32
N PHE A 450 -0.42 28.84 -22.87
CA PHE A 450 -0.85 29.14 -24.25
C PHE A 450 -0.10 28.31 -25.31
N ARG A 451 1.12 27.89 -25.02
CA ARG A 451 1.96 27.10 -25.94
C ARG A 451 2.00 25.61 -25.60
N LEU A 452 1.39 25.20 -24.51
CA LEU A 452 1.55 23.83 -23.98
C LEU A 452 1.07 22.77 -24.98
N GLN A 453 -0.07 22.98 -25.62
CA GLN A 453 -0.63 22.00 -26.56
C GLN A 453 0.26 21.82 -27.80
N ALA A 454 0.74 22.91 -28.37
CA ALA A 454 1.67 22.85 -29.52
C ALA A 454 3.00 22.17 -29.15
N ARG A 455 3.50 22.45 -27.94
CA ARG A 455 4.72 21.80 -27.43
C ARG A 455 4.51 20.32 -27.15
N LEU A 456 3.34 19.91 -26.67
CA LEU A 456 3.01 18.50 -26.48
C LEU A 456 3.01 17.73 -27.81
N GLU A 457 2.37 18.25 -28.85
CA GLU A 457 2.33 17.63 -30.18
C GLU A 457 3.73 17.55 -30.84
N GLU A 458 4.56 18.56 -30.64
CA GLU A 458 5.95 18.57 -31.11
C GLU A 458 6.79 17.54 -30.35
N PHE A 459 6.61 17.48 -29.03
CA PHE A 459 7.32 16.55 -28.17
C PHE A 459 6.92 15.09 -28.42
N GLU A 460 5.64 14.79 -28.63
CA GLU A 460 5.19 13.42 -28.94
C GLU A 460 5.90 12.87 -30.19
N ARG A 461 6.05 13.69 -31.21
CA ARG A 461 6.79 13.33 -32.42
C ARG A 461 8.28 13.10 -32.12
N TYR A 462 8.91 14.08 -31.49
CA TYR A 462 10.31 13.99 -31.08
C TYR A 462 10.60 12.76 -30.21
N PHE A 463 9.75 12.51 -29.21
CA PHE A 463 9.89 11.37 -28.31
C PHE A 463 9.76 10.02 -29.05
N ALA A 464 8.81 9.90 -29.97
CA ALA A 464 8.61 8.69 -30.75
C ALA A 464 9.82 8.37 -31.64
N ASP A 465 10.36 9.42 -32.31
CA ASP A 465 11.53 9.29 -33.16
C ASP A 465 12.78 8.93 -32.37
N GLU A 466 13.04 9.64 -31.28
CA GLU A 466 14.20 9.43 -30.43
C GLU A 466 14.19 8.08 -29.70
N ARG A 467 13.01 7.69 -29.19
CA ARG A 467 12.83 6.35 -28.61
C ARG A 467 13.12 5.24 -29.63
N THR A 468 12.67 5.43 -30.87
CA THR A 468 12.91 4.44 -31.93
C THR A 468 14.41 4.37 -32.26
N ARG A 469 15.08 5.51 -32.33
CA ARG A 469 16.52 5.62 -32.56
C ARG A 469 17.32 4.92 -31.45
N ILE A 470 17.03 5.22 -30.19
CA ILE A 470 17.74 4.66 -29.03
C ILE A 470 17.50 3.14 -28.92
N ASN A 471 16.27 2.69 -29.10
CA ASN A 471 15.94 1.26 -29.05
C ASN A 471 16.54 0.44 -30.20
N GLY A 472 16.91 1.09 -31.30
CA GLY A 472 17.60 0.45 -32.43
C GLY A 472 19.09 0.21 -32.20
N ILE A 473 19.66 0.73 -31.12
CA ILE A 473 21.09 0.62 -30.81
C ILE A 473 21.30 -0.53 -29.79
N ASP A 474 22.16 -1.50 -30.13
CA ASP A 474 22.61 -2.50 -29.15
C ASP A 474 23.83 -1.91 -28.36
N PRO A 475 23.63 -1.59 -27.06
CA PRO A 475 24.69 -0.98 -26.27
C PRO A 475 25.93 -1.88 -26.08
N ARG A 476 25.79 -3.19 -26.28
CA ARG A 476 26.90 -4.15 -26.19
C ARG A 476 27.89 -4.06 -27.35
N LEU A 477 27.48 -3.41 -28.44
CA LEU A 477 28.28 -3.23 -29.64
C LEU A 477 28.96 -1.84 -29.69
N LEU A 478 28.72 -0.99 -28.68
CA LEU A 478 29.27 0.36 -28.65
C LEU A 478 30.62 0.41 -27.93
N GLU A 479 31.54 1.21 -28.48
CA GLU A 479 32.74 1.67 -27.78
C GLU A 479 32.38 2.58 -26.61
N PRO A 480 33.27 2.77 -25.59
CA PRO A 480 32.97 3.60 -24.41
C PRO A 480 32.45 5.00 -24.75
N SER A 481 33.04 5.66 -25.77
CA SER A 481 32.60 6.98 -26.26
C SER A 481 31.21 6.95 -26.91
N GLY A 482 30.80 5.80 -27.43
CA GLY A 482 29.46 5.56 -27.96
C GLY A 482 28.42 5.38 -26.84
N LEU A 483 28.81 4.71 -25.77
CA LEU A 483 27.97 4.56 -24.57
C LEU A 483 27.76 5.91 -23.87
N ASP A 484 28.80 6.73 -23.74
CA ASP A 484 28.66 8.08 -23.15
C ASP A 484 27.72 8.96 -23.97
N ARG A 485 27.77 8.91 -25.31
CA ARG A 485 26.82 9.63 -26.17
C ARG A 485 25.41 9.13 -26.01
N MET A 486 25.22 7.80 -26.00
CA MET A 486 23.90 7.21 -25.79
C MET A 486 23.31 7.59 -24.44
N LEU A 487 24.13 7.62 -23.38
CA LEU A 487 23.71 8.08 -22.05
C LEU A 487 23.26 9.55 -22.07
N GLY A 488 24.06 10.42 -22.72
CA GLY A 488 23.70 11.83 -22.91
C GLY A 488 22.39 12.03 -23.68
N ASP A 489 22.14 11.22 -24.72
CA ASP A 489 20.88 11.24 -25.47
C ASP A 489 19.68 10.85 -24.57
N VAL A 490 19.84 9.81 -23.74
CA VAL A 490 18.81 9.39 -22.77
C VAL A 490 18.58 10.47 -21.70
N GLU A 491 19.62 11.08 -21.17
CA GLU A 491 19.53 12.18 -20.22
C GLU A 491 18.78 13.38 -20.81
N HIS A 492 19.10 13.74 -22.05
CA HIS A 492 18.40 14.82 -22.76
C HIS A 492 16.91 14.50 -22.98
N LEU A 493 16.60 13.27 -23.40
CA LEU A 493 15.21 12.84 -23.58
C LEU A 493 14.42 12.87 -22.26
N LEU A 494 15.05 12.46 -21.17
CA LEU A 494 14.46 12.53 -19.83
C LEU A 494 14.25 13.98 -19.37
N ASP A 495 15.19 14.89 -19.63
CA ASP A 495 15.08 16.31 -19.27
C ASP A 495 13.93 17.00 -20.01
N GLU A 496 13.80 16.78 -21.33
CA GLU A 496 12.69 17.28 -22.14
C GLU A 496 11.36 16.69 -21.68
N THR A 497 11.28 15.38 -21.44
CA THR A 497 10.09 14.69 -20.90
C THR A 497 9.69 15.32 -19.56
N GLY A 498 10.64 15.47 -18.66
CA GLY A 498 10.41 16.07 -17.34
C GLY A 498 9.95 17.51 -17.42
N SER A 499 10.52 18.30 -18.34
CA SER A 499 10.13 19.69 -18.55
C SER A 499 8.67 19.84 -18.96
N ILE A 500 8.19 18.99 -19.86
CA ILE A 500 6.80 19.02 -20.35
C ILE A 500 5.83 18.47 -19.31
N MET A 501 6.15 17.32 -18.73
CA MET A 501 5.31 16.71 -17.66
C MET A 501 5.14 17.66 -16.48
N LEU A 502 6.21 18.32 -16.04
CA LEU A 502 6.18 19.24 -14.91
C LEU A 502 5.43 20.53 -15.24
N THR A 503 5.52 21.03 -16.48
CA THR A 503 4.71 22.16 -16.94
C THR A 503 3.22 21.80 -16.91
N ALA A 504 2.85 20.64 -17.45
CA ALA A 504 1.47 20.15 -17.43
C ALA A 504 0.95 19.95 -15.99
N TYR A 505 1.77 19.36 -15.11
CA TYR A 505 1.43 19.15 -13.69
C TYR A 505 1.32 20.46 -12.92
N ALA A 506 2.23 21.41 -13.12
CA ALA A 506 2.18 22.74 -12.51
C ALA A 506 0.92 23.50 -12.94
N ASN A 507 0.51 23.37 -14.22
CA ASN A 507 -0.73 23.95 -14.73
C ASN A 507 -1.97 23.34 -14.08
N LEU A 508 -2.03 22.01 -13.98
CA LEU A 508 -3.11 21.31 -13.29
C LEU A 508 -3.19 21.72 -11.81
N LEU A 509 -2.05 21.72 -11.12
CA LEU A 509 -1.99 22.10 -9.72
C LEU A 509 -2.40 23.56 -9.50
N SER A 510 -1.95 24.48 -10.37
CA SER A 510 -2.34 25.89 -10.30
C SER A 510 -3.84 26.10 -10.54
N ALA A 511 -4.44 25.32 -11.44
CA ALA A 511 -5.88 25.33 -11.67
C ALA A 511 -6.66 24.81 -10.44
N VAL A 512 -6.21 23.70 -9.84
CA VAL A 512 -6.79 23.15 -8.61
C VAL A 512 -6.68 24.13 -7.44
N LEU A 513 -5.51 24.75 -7.25
CA LEU A 513 -5.28 25.73 -6.20
C LEU A 513 -6.08 27.03 -6.42
N GLY A 514 -6.25 27.44 -7.68
CA GLY A 514 -7.14 28.55 -8.04
C GLY A 514 -8.60 28.28 -7.70
N LEU A 515 -9.08 27.07 -7.95
CA LEU A 515 -10.41 26.61 -7.56
C LEU A 515 -10.58 26.53 -6.03
N MET A 516 -9.59 26.05 -5.30
CA MET A 516 -9.61 25.99 -3.84
C MET A 516 -9.54 27.38 -3.17
N GLY A 517 -8.98 28.38 -3.83
CA GLY A 517 -8.97 29.79 -3.38
C GLY A 517 -10.26 30.55 -3.68
N LEU A 518 -11.12 29.99 -4.54
CA LEU A 518 -12.45 30.54 -4.86
C LEU A 518 -13.58 29.91 -4.03
N LEU A 519 -13.32 28.81 -3.34
CA LEU A 519 -14.18 28.14 -2.37
C LEU A 519 -13.79 28.53 -0.93
#